data_0a9a6b0701b3e51413781133a2650e7b
#
_entry.id   0a9a6b0701b3e51413781133a2650e7b
#
_cell.length_a   1.000
_cell.length_b   1.000
_cell.length_c   1.000
_cell.angle_alpha   90.00
_cell.angle_beta   90.00
_cell.angle_gamma   90.00
#
_symmetry.space_group_name_H-M   'P 1'
#
loop_
_entity.id
_entity.type
_entity.pdbx_description
1 polymer ?
#
loop_
_entity_poly.entity_id
_entity_poly.type
_entity_poly.pdbx_seq_one_letter_code
_entity_poly.pdbx_strand_id
1 'polypeptide(L)'
;MKAGLLDRAEAAWRALETALPYGGGTLELKFLLLPEGDDPDSFVRTKGADAFRELADKAEPLADFLVKELATRVDLTTVDGKARFPAIAKPVLKRLPEGMYRTAVMDALATQLHVRPEALDR
;
A
#
# COMPACT_ATOMS: atom_id res chain seq x y z
N MET A 1 7.64 -21.86 12.36
CA MET A 1 7.71 -20.77 12.06
C MET A 1 6.54 -20.27 11.68
N LYS A 2 6.32 -19.60 11.72
CA LYS A 2 5.35 -19.26 11.36
C LYS A 2 5.44 -18.37 10.52
N ALA A 3 5.39 -18.48 9.82
CA ALA A 3 5.48 -17.80 8.64
C ALA A 3 4.37 -16.86 8.45
N GLY A 4 3.47 -16.79 9.33
CA GLY A 4 2.25 -16.03 9.16
C GLY A 4 2.46 -14.56 8.83
N LEU A 5 3.33 -13.89 9.58
CA LEU A 5 3.53 -12.46 9.40
C LEU A 5 4.21 -12.15 8.08
N LEU A 6 5.21 -12.95 7.72
CA LEU A 6 5.88 -12.76 6.43
C LEU A 6 4.94 -13.03 5.28
N ASP A 7 4.10 -14.08 5.41
CA ASP A 7 3.15 -14.41 4.35
C ASP A 7 2.15 -13.29 4.14
N ARG A 8 1.70 -12.68 5.23
CA ARG A 8 0.76 -11.56 5.12
C ARG A 8 1.41 -10.34 4.48
N ALA A 9 2.66 -10.05 4.84
CA ALA A 9 3.38 -8.93 4.26
C ALA A 9 3.59 -9.13 2.77
N GLU A 10 3.95 -10.36 2.37
CA GLU A 10 4.12 -10.67 0.96
C GLU A 10 2.81 -10.59 0.20
N ALA A 11 1.73 -11.11 0.79
CA ALA A 11 0.43 -11.07 0.16
C ALA A 11 -0.05 -9.63 -0.03
N ALA A 12 0.16 -8.80 0.99
CA ALA A 12 -0.20 -7.39 0.91
C ALA A 12 0.58 -6.67 -0.20
N TRP A 13 1.87 -6.94 -0.29
CA TRP A 13 2.69 -6.33 -1.33
C TRP A 13 2.27 -6.77 -2.72
N ARG A 14 1.99 -8.06 -2.89
CA ARG A 14 1.52 -8.57 -4.18
C ARG A 14 0.19 -7.96 -4.58
N ALA A 15 -0.72 -7.84 -3.62
CA ALA A 15 -2.01 -7.23 -3.91
C ALA A 15 -1.83 -5.79 -4.34
N LEU A 16 -0.93 -5.08 -3.67
CA LEU A 16 -0.61 -3.70 -4.04
C LEU A 16 -0.08 -3.62 -5.46
N GLU A 17 0.91 -4.46 -5.79
CA GLU A 17 1.49 -4.44 -7.12
C GLU A 17 0.45 -4.73 -8.21
N THR A 18 -0.46 -5.65 -7.93
CA THR A 18 -1.51 -6.00 -8.87
C THR A 18 -2.47 -4.83 -9.09
N ALA A 19 -2.74 -4.06 -8.04
CA ALA A 19 -3.71 -2.97 -8.11
C ALA A 19 -3.15 -1.69 -8.71
N LEU A 20 -1.83 -1.47 -8.66
CA LEU A 20 -1.25 -0.20 -9.07
C LEU A 20 -1.63 0.24 -10.49
N PRO A 21 -1.65 -0.64 -11.50
CA PRO A 21 -2.01 -0.19 -12.85
C PRO A 21 -3.44 0.33 -12.96
N TYR A 22 -4.28 0.03 -11.98
CA TYR A 22 -5.68 0.47 -12.01
C TYR A 22 -5.92 1.69 -11.14
N GLY A 23 -4.87 2.27 -10.56
CA GLY A 23 -5.00 3.45 -9.71
C GLY A 23 -5.47 4.65 -10.50
N GLY A 24 -6.33 5.45 -9.88
CA GLY A 24 -6.83 6.67 -10.50
C GLY A 24 -7.93 6.45 -11.51
N GLY A 25 -8.43 5.21 -11.64
CA GLY A 25 -9.54 4.93 -12.54
C GLY A 25 -10.88 5.34 -11.92
N THR A 26 -11.95 4.89 -12.56
CA THR A 26 -13.28 5.25 -12.10
C THR A 26 -13.69 4.52 -10.83
N LEU A 27 -13.08 3.38 -10.55
CA LEU A 27 -13.35 2.65 -9.33
C LEU A 27 -12.30 2.99 -8.28
N GLU A 28 -12.76 3.29 -7.08
CA GLU A 28 -11.85 3.53 -5.98
C GLU A 28 -11.39 2.19 -5.42
N LEU A 29 -10.07 2.00 -5.34
CA LEU A 29 -9.51 0.76 -4.83
C LEU A 29 -9.16 0.94 -3.36
N LYS A 30 -9.58 -0.02 -2.56
CA LYS A 30 -9.30 -0.02 -1.13
C LYS A 30 -8.76 -1.37 -0.71
N PHE A 31 -7.96 -1.37 0.32
CA PHE A 31 -7.31 -2.57 0.83
C PHE A 31 -7.85 -2.92 2.19
N LEU A 32 -8.21 -4.19 2.34
CA LEU A 32 -8.73 -4.71 3.59
C LEU A 32 -7.91 -5.93 3.94
N LEU A 33 -7.27 -5.87 5.11
CA LEU A 33 -6.52 -7.01 5.61
C LEU A 33 -7.36 -7.78 6.61
N LEU A 34 -7.65 -9.03 6.28
CA LEU A 34 -8.41 -9.90 7.17
C LEU A 34 -7.46 -10.59 8.13
N PRO A 35 -7.97 -11.08 9.26
CA PRO A 35 -7.13 -11.89 10.16
C PRO A 35 -6.53 -13.06 9.41
N GLU A 36 -5.37 -13.47 9.89
CA GLU A 36 -4.63 -14.54 9.26
C GLU A 36 -5.49 -15.80 9.14
N GLY A 37 -5.46 -16.41 7.97
CA GLY A 37 -6.21 -17.61 7.73
C GLY A 37 -7.63 -17.38 7.24
N ASP A 38 -8.09 -16.13 7.22
CA ASP A 38 -9.44 -15.85 6.77
C ASP A 38 -9.46 -15.28 5.37
N ASP A 39 -10.47 -15.67 4.60
CA ASP A 39 -10.90 -14.96 3.41
C ASP A 39 -12.25 -14.30 3.77
N PRO A 40 -12.81 -13.47 2.87
CA PRO A 40 -14.08 -12.80 3.21
C PRO A 40 -15.18 -13.77 3.60
N ASP A 41 -15.26 -14.89 2.92
CA ASP A 41 -16.32 -15.86 3.18
C ASP A 41 -16.17 -16.51 4.57
N SER A 42 -14.96 -16.94 4.89
CA SER A 42 -14.73 -17.57 6.19
C SER A 42 -14.88 -16.58 7.33
N PHE A 43 -14.47 -15.32 7.10
CA PHE A 43 -14.61 -14.29 8.11
C PHE A 43 -16.09 -14.04 8.43
N VAL A 44 -16.90 -13.89 7.40
CA VAL A 44 -18.33 -13.64 7.59
C VAL A 44 -18.99 -14.83 8.30
N ARG A 45 -18.60 -16.04 7.92
CA ARG A 45 -19.16 -17.25 8.52
C ARG A 45 -18.83 -17.34 10.00
N THR A 46 -17.65 -16.91 10.38
CA THR A 46 -17.17 -17.02 11.76
C THR A 46 -17.56 -15.83 12.62
N LYS A 47 -17.41 -14.61 12.08
CA LYS A 47 -17.58 -13.39 12.85
C LYS A 47 -18.86 -12.64 12.54
N GLY A 48 -19.52 -12.95 11.43
CA GLY A 48 -20.76 -12.31 11.06
C GLY A 48 -20.59 -11.17 10.08
N ALA A 49 -21.67 -10.85 9.40
CA ALA A 49 -21.68 -9.80 8.37
C ALA A 49 -21.42 -8.42 8.95
N ASP A 50 -21.94 -8.16 10.16
CA ASP A 50 -21.74 -6.85 10.77
C ASP A 50 -20.28 -6.60 11.11
N ALA A 51 -19.59 -7.62 11.61
CA ALA A 51 -18.16 -7.50 11.88
C ALA A 51 -17.37 -7.25 10.60
N PHE A 52 -17.77 -7.90 9.51
CA PHE A 52 -17.11 -7.68 8.23
C PHE A 52 -17.34 -6.26 7.74
N ARG A 53 -18.56 -5.74 7.89
CA ARG A 53 -18.86 -4.37 7.48
C ARG A 53 -18.04 -3.37 8.27
N GLU A 54 -17.90 -3.57 9.57
CA GLU A 54 -17.05 -2.68 10.39
C GLU A 54 -15.62 -2.69 9.90
N LEU A 55 -15.12 -3.88 9.58
CA LEU A 55 -13.76 -4.00 9.09
C LEU A 55 -13.62 -3.33 7.72
N ALA A 56 -14.61 -3.53 6.85
CA ALA A 56 -14.59 -2.93 5.53
C ALA A 56 -14.60 -1.40 5.58
N ASP A 57 -15.27 -0.84 6.57
CA ASP A 57 -15.29 0.61 6.75
C ASP A 57 -13.91 1.17 7.07
N LYS A 58 -13.02 0.32 7.56
CA LYS A 58 -11.64 0.72 7.87
C LYS A 58 -10.67 0.40 6.75
N ALA A 59 -11.16 -0.08 5.61
CA ALA A 59 -10.30 -0.38 4.48
C ALA A 59 -9.60 0.89 4.01
N GLU A 60 -8.35 0.73 3.59
CA GLU A 60 -7.52 1.88 3.23
C GLU A 60 -7.52 2.10 1.74
N PRO A 61 -7.62 3.36 1.29
CA PRO A 61 -7.46 3.66 -0.13
C PRO A 61 -6.08 3.23 -0.64
N LEU A 62 -6.00 2.99 -1.94
CA LEU A 62 -4.76 2.53 -2.56
C LEU A 62 -3.58 3.42 -2.20
N ALA A 63 -3.73 4.73 -2.32
CA ALA A 63 -2.63 5.65 -2.06
C ALA A 63 -2.13 5.56 -0.62
N ASP A 64 -3.05 5.50 0.34
CA ASP A 64 -2.68 5.42 1.75
C ASP A 64 -1.96 4.11 2.05
N PHE A 65 -2.46 3.02 1.47
CA PHE A 65 -1.84 1.73 1.65
C PHE A 65 -0.44 1.69 1.04
N LEU A 66 -0.29 2.29 -0.14
CA LEU A 66 1.01 2.38 -0.82
C LEU A 66 2.04 3.12 0.04
N VAL A 67 1.64 4.26 0.59
CA VAL A 67 2.55 5.05 1.43
C VAL A 67 3.01 4.22 2.63
N LYS A 68 2.07 3.55 3.29
CA LYS A 68 2.41 2.74 4.45
C LYS A 68 3.35 1.60 4.08
N GLU A 69 3.07 0.91 2.99
CA GLU A 69 3.90 -0.22 2.59
C GLU A 69 5.30 0.21 2.21
N LEU A 70 5.43 1.32 1.47
CA LEU A 70 6.75 1.81 1.10
C LEU A 70 7.54 2.25 2.33
N ALA A 71 6.87 2.84 3.32
CA ALA A 71 7.54 3.29 4.53
C ALA A 71 8.14 2.13 5.32
N THR A 72 7.60 0.92 5.15
CA THR A 72 8.15 -0.24 5.87
C THR A 72 9.38 -0.83 5.20
N ARG A 73 9.71 -0.38 3.98
CA ARG A 73 10.79 -1.00 3.20
C ARG A 73 12.16 -0.46 3.54
N VAL A 74 12.24 0.74 4.10
CA VAL A 74 13.52 1.33 4.50
C VAL A 74 13.33 2.07 5.81
N ASP A 75 14.44 2.29 6.50
CA ASP A 75 14.44 3.07 7.73
C ASP A 75 14.67 4.54 7.35
N LEU A 76 13.59 5.31 7.32
CA LEU A 76 13.65 6.70 6.90
C LEU A 76 14.17 7.63 7.99
N THR A 77 14.53 7.10 9.15
CA THR A 77 15.18 7.89 10.19
C THR A 77 16.67 8.02 9.97
N THR A 78 17.23 7.25 9.03
CA THR A 78 18.67 7.29 8.75
C THR A 78 18.93 7.95 7.40
N VAL A 79 20.12 8.49 7.24
CA VAL A 79 20.55 9.05 5.96
C VAL A 79 20.58 7.97 4.89
N ASP A 80 21.12 6.80 5.26
CA ASP A 80 21.23 5.70 4.31
C ASP A 80 19.87 5.23 3.82
N GLY A 81 18.89 5.15 4.75
CA GLY A 81 17.54 4.75 4.36
C GLY A 81 16.89 5.76 3.44
N LYS A 82 17.02 7.04 3.77
CA LYS A 82 16.48 8.08 2.90
C LYS A 82 17.13 8.04 1.52
N ALA A 83 18.44 7.79 1.46
CA ALA A 83 19.14 7.74 0.18
C ALA A 83 18.69 6.57 -0.67
N ARG A 84 18.33 5.45 -0.04
CA ARG A 84 17.89 4.26 -0.78
C ARG A 84 16.43 4.31 -1.18
N PHE A 85 15.62 5.16 -0.52
CA PHE A 85 14.18 5.15 -0.74
C PHE A 85 13.79 5.35 -2.20
N PRO A 86 14.36 6.30 -2.94
CA PRO A 86 13.96 6.49 -4.34
C PRO A 86 14.16 5.24 -5.19
N ALA A 87 15.24 4.49 -4.94
CA ALA A 87 15.49 3.27 -5.71
C ALA A 87 14.42 2.23 -5.50
N ILE A 88 13.81 2.21 -4.31
CA ILE A 88 12.75 1.28 -4.00
C ILE A 88 11.40 1.79 -4.49
N ALA A 89 11.16 3.09 -4.35
CA ALA A 89 9.86 3.67 -4.65
C ALA A 89 9.62 3.86 -6.14
N LYS A 90 10.65 4.23 -6.90
CA LYS A 90 10.45 4.57 -8.31
C LYS A 90 9.86 3.44 -9.15
N PRO A 91 10.36 2.20 -9.05
CA PRO A 91 9.75 1.13 -9.85
C PRO A 91 8.28 0.90 -9.52
N VAL A 92 7.94 1.09 -8.26
CA VAL A 92 6.54 0.93 -7.81
C VAL A 92 5.68 2.05 -8.38
N LEU A 93 6.17 3.29 -8.28
CA LEU A 93 5.42 4.44 -8.76
C LEU A 93 5.20 4.39 -10.27
N LYS A 94 6.14 3.81 -11.01
CA LYS A 94 6.01 3.70 -12.45
C LYS A 94 4.90 2.76 -12.87
N ARG A 95 4.43 1.92 -11.99
CA ARG A 95 3.29 1.05 -12.29
C ARG A 95 1.97 1.80 -12.25
N LEU A 96 1.94 2.96 -11.61
CA LEU A 96 0.74 3.81 -11.64
C LEU A 96 0.61 4.43 -13.02
N PRO A 97 -0.63 4.56 -13.54
CA PRO A 97 -0.82 5.25 -14.80
C PRO A 97 -0.32 6.70 -14.71
N GLU A 98 0.23 7.20 -15.81
CA GLU A 98 0.63 8.59 -15.86
C GLU A 98 -0.59 9.48 -15.72
N GLY A 99 -0.40 10.61 -15.02
CA GLY A 99 -1.48 11.57 -14.85
C GLY A 99 -1.53 12.12 -13.45
N MET A 100 -2.62 12.79 -13.13
CA MET A 100 -2.75 13.51 -11.87
C MET A 100 -2.73 12.58 -10.67
N TYR A 101 -3.25 11.36 -10.81
CA TYR A 101 -3.24 10.45 -9.68
C TYR A 101 -1.82 10.08 -9.27
N ARG A 102 -0.98 9.76 -10.26
CA ARG A 102 0.43 9.46 -9.96
C ARG A 102 1.11 10.65 -9.32
N THR A 103 0.86 11.84 -9.85
CA THR A 103 1.46 13.07 -9.29
C THR A 103 1.01 13.27 -7.85
N ALA A 104 -0.26 13.08 -7.57
CA ALA A 104 -0.79 13.24 -6.21
C ALA A 104 -0.17 12.23 -5.26
N VAL A 105 0.01 10.99 -5.72
CA VAL A 105 0.64 9.96 -4.89
C VAL A 105 2.09 10.32 -4.59
N MET A 106 2.81 10.82 -5.60
CA MET A 106 4.20 11.22 -5.42
C MET A 106 4.31 12.38 -4.43
N ASP A 107 3.41 13.34 -4.53
CA ASP A 107 3.39 14.46 -3.58
C ASP A 107 3.09 13.99 -2.17
N ALA A 108 2.16 13.06 -2.02
CA ALA A 108 1.83 12.52 -0.72
C ALA A 108 3.01 11.78 -0.10
N LEU A 109 3.71 10.99 -0.91
CA LEU A 109 4.91 10.29 -0.43
C LEU A 109 5.96 11.28 0.02
N ALA A 110 6.23 12.29 -0.81
CA ALA A 110 7.25 13.28 -0.48
C ALA A 110 6.93 13.99 0.82
N THR A 111 5.67 14.38 1.01
CA THR A 111 5.25 15.11 2.20
C THR A 111 5.29 14.22 3.43
N GLN A 112 4.71 13.03 3.35
CA GLN A 112 4.57 12.18 4.52
C GLN A 112 5.89 11.55 4.95
N LEU A 113 6.75 11.26 4.01
CA LEU A 113 8.01 10.60 4.30
C LEU A 113 9.20 11.56 4.31
N HIS A 114 8.93 12.85 4.12
CA HIS A 114 9.95 13.91 4.20
C HIS A 114 11.10 13.67 3.22
N VAL A 115 10.74 13.27 1.99
CA VAL A 115 11.72 13.14 0.91
C VAL A 115 11.39 14.20 -0.15
N ARG A 116 12.37 14.52 -0.98
CA ARG A 116 12.16 15.52 -2.01
C ARG A 116 11.35 14.93 -3.16
N PRO A 117 10.31 15.64 -3.63
CA PRO A 117 9.52 15.13 -4.75
C PRO A 117 10.36 14.83 -5.98
N GLU A 118 11.38 15.65 -6.24
CA GLU A 118 12.24 15.46 -7.41
C GLU A 118 12.96 14.12 -7.39
N ALA A 119 13.26 13.62 -6.19
CA ALA A 119 13.95 12.33 -6.07
C ALA A 119 13.06 11.19 -6.57
N LEU A 120 11.75 11.36 -6.53
CA LEU A 120 10.80 10.32 -6.94
C LEU A 120 10.40 10.45 -8.41
N ASP A 121 10.66 11.59 -9.02
CA ASP A 121 10.16 11.89 -10.35
C ASP A 121 11.06 11.35 -11.47
N ARG A 122 12.30 11.00 -11.19
CA ARG A 122 13.24 10.59 -12.23
C ARG A 122 13.46 9.12 -12.35
#